data_cc91ea24eb861f7597663fa283702bef
#
_entry.id   cc91ea24eb861f7597663fa283702bef
#
_cell.length_a   1.000
_cell.length_b   1.000
_cell.length_c   1.000
_cell.angle_alpha   90.00
_cell.angle_beta   90.00
_cell.angle_gamma   90.00
#
_symmetry.space_group_name_H-M   'P 1'
#
loop_
_entity.id
_entity.type
_entity.pdbx_description
1 polymer ?
#
loop_
_entity_poly.entity_id
_entity_poly.type
_entity_poly.pdbx_seq_one_letter_code
_entity_poly.pdbx_strand_id
1 'polypeptide(L)'
;MRRRIALPRACWTLAVSKGTKEDILRTYPDIRPERVHVIYNGIDLDEYQKTSDTTALTKYGVDPALPYVLFVGRITRQKGVTHLVQAIRYLPPATQVVLCAGAPDTPEIAVEMRQKVEEARALNPKVVWIEKMVTKPEVIQLYSNARVFCCPSIYEPFGIINLEAMACRAPVVASATGGIVEVVVDGVTGHLVPFDQDQTTTLPSNPDKFAHDLADKISDLMGDPEKARRFGEAGRKRVEERFAWSAIADQTIELYHRLITSPHT
;
A
#
# COMPACT_ATOMS: atom_id res chain seq x y z
N MET A 1 -21.80 6.58 -19.28
CA MET A 1 -22.90 6.29 -18.35
C MET A 1 -22.68 4.90 -17.76
N ARG A 2 -22.06 4.76 -16.57
CA ARG A 2 -21.86 3.45 -15.92
C ARG A 2 -23.20 2.98 -15.38
N ARG A 3 -23.70 1.80 -15.78
CA ARG A 3 -24.90 1.19 -15.20
C ARG A 3 -24.63 0.96 -13.71
N ARG A 4 -25.39 1.66 -12.84
CA ARG A 4 -25.41 1.34 -11.42
C ARG A 4 -25.99 -0.06 -11.29
N ILE A 5 -25.21 -1.01 -10.75
CA ILE A 5 -25.73 -2.31 -10.36
C ILE A 5 -26.63 -2.03 -9.15
N ALA A 6 -27.91 -2.26 -9.27
CA ALA A 6 -28.83 -2.11 -8.15
C ALA A 6 -28.53 -3.23 -7.14
N LEU A 7 -27.96 -2.89 -6.00
CA LEU A 7 -27.84 -3.82 -4.89
C LEU A 7 -29.26 -4.04 -4.32
N PRO A 8 -29.68 -5.30 -4.11
CA PRO A 8 -30.99 -5.56 -3.53
C PRO A 8 -31.11 -4.90 -2.15
N ARG A 9 -32.20 -4.17 -1.90
CA ARG A 9 -32.46 -3.48 -0.62
C ARG A 9 -32.41 -4.40 0.62
N ALA A 10 -32.46 -5.69 0.42
CA ALA A 10 -32.46 -6.73 1.46
C ALA A 10 -31.10 -7.36 1.71
N CYS A 11 -30.04 -7.02 0.95
CA CYS A 11 -28.73 -7.66 1.09
C CYS A 11 -27.89 -7.01 2.18
N TRP A 12 -27.22 -7.86 2.95
CA TRP A 12 -26.09 -7.46 3.78
C TRP A 12 -24.86 -7.28 2.90
N THR A 13 -24.07 -6.26 3.17
CA THR A 13 -22.89 -5.91 2.38
C THR A 13 -21.65 -5.89 3.28
N LEU A 14 -20.55 -6.50 2.82
CA LEU A 14 -19.26 -6.42 3.49
C LEU A 14 -18.40 -5.37 2.80
N ALA A 15 -17.85 -4.47 3.58
CA ALA A 15 -16.84 -3.50 3.16
C ALA A 15 -15.48 -3.89 3.77
N VAL A 16 -14.41 -3.79 2.99
CA VAL A 16 -13.05 -4.16 3.44
C VAL A 16 -12.38 -3.08 4.27
N SER A 17 -13.01 -1.90 4.41
CA SER A 17 -12.56 -0.78 5.24
C SER A 17 -13.73 0.14 5.56
N LYS A 18 -13.56 1.04 6.53
CA LYS A 18 -14.52 2.11 6.81
C LYS A 18 -14.62 3.06 5.61
N GLY A 19 -13.48 3.40 4.98
CA GLY A 19 -13.46 4.20 3.76
C GLY A 19 -14.28 3.56 2.64
N THR A 20 -14.16 2.23 2.42
CA THR A 20 -15.00 1.51 1.45
C THR A 20 -16.49 1.53 1.84
N LYS A 21 -16.81 1.44 3.14
CA LYS A 21 -18.20 1.59 3.63
C LYS A 21 -18.75 2.97 3.28
N GLU A 22 -17.98 4.03 3.50
CA GLU A 22 -18.40 5.40 3.17
C GLU A 22 -18.61 5.55 1.66
N ASP A 23 -17.73 5.00 0.84
CA ASP A 23 -17.87 4.99 -0.62
C ASP A 23 -19.13 4.26 -1.09
N ILE A 24 -19.47 3.12 -0.47
CA ILE A 24 -20.69 2.37 -0.74
C ILE A 24 -21.92 3.23 -0.41
N LEU A 25 -21.98 3.81 0.78
CA LEU A 25 -23.12 4.63 1.22
C LEU A 25 -23.29 5.89 0.38
N ARG A 26 -22.19 6.53 -0.04
CA ARG A 26 -22.22 7.67 -0.96
C ARG A 26 -22.71 7.30 -2.35
N THR A 27 -22.31 6.12 -2.85
CA THR A 27 -22.66 5.65 -4.20
C THR A 27 -24.08 5.08 -4.26
N TYR A 28 -24.53 4.48 -3.18
CA TYR A 28 -25.83 3.80 -3.06
C TYR A 28 -26.60 4.35 -1.84
N PRO A 29 -27.16 5.56 -1.93
CA PRO A 29 -27.81 6.24 -0.79
C PRO A 29 -29.05 5.53 -0.26
N ASP A 30 -29.61 4.59 -1.03
CA ASP A 30 -30.77 3.76 -0.62
C ASP A 30 -30.37 2.60 0.30
N ILE A 31 -29.08 2.33 0.49
CA ILE A 31 -28.61 1.27 1.40
C ILE A 31 -28.60 1.83 2.83
N ARG A 32 -29.24 1.10 3.75
CA ARG A 32 -29.21 1.45 5.17
C ARG A 32 -27.82 1.21 5.74
N PRO A 33 -27.21 2.18 6.45
CA PRO A 33 -25.84 2.08 6.99
C PRO A 33 -25.57 0.87 7.88
N GLU A 34 -26.61 0.41 8.61
CA GLU A 34 -26.54 -0.77 9.47
C GLU A 34 -26.44 -2.09 8.70
N ARG A 35 -26.70 -2.09 7.39
CA ARG A 35 -26.54 -3.24 6.51
C ARG A 35 -25.16 -3.33 5.87
N VAL A 36 -24.31 -2.34 6.06
CA VAL A 36 -22.92 -2.37 5.57
C VAL A 36 -21.99 -2.62 6.76
N HIS A 37 -21.42 -3.82 6.81
CA HIS A 37 -20.48 -4.22 7.85
C HIS A 37 -19.04 -4.09 7.35
N VAL A 38 -18.15 -3.64 8.23
CA VAL A 38 -16.73 -3.60 7.94
C VAL A 38 -16.08 -4.87 8.47
N ILE A 39 -15.48 -5.66 7.57
CA ILE A 39 -14.60 -6.77 7.90
C ILE A 39 -13.35 -6.60 7.03
N TYR A 40 -12.22 -6.40 7.67
CA TYR A 40 -10.94 -6.19 7.01
C TYR A 40 -10.48 -7.43 6.24
N ASN A 41 -9.61 -7.24 5.24
CA ASN A 41 -8.86 -8.36 4.68
C ASN A 41 -7.81 -8.84 5.69
N GLY A 42 -7.57 -10.14 5.67
CA GLY A 42 -6.49 -10.76 6.43
C GLY A 42 -5.22 -10.95 5.60
N ILE A 43 -4.19 -11.41 6.29
CA ILE A 43 -2.95 -11.85 5.69
C ILE A 43 -2.49 -13.18 6.30
N ASP A 44 -1.81 -13.99 5.50
CA ASP A 44 -1.20 -15.23 5.96
C ASP A 44 0.15 -14.92 6.63
N LEU A 45 0.20 -15.10 7.94
CA LEU A 45 1.38 -14.80 8.75
C LEU A 45 2.46 -15.89 8.69
N ASP A 46 2.10 -17.09 8.26
CA ASP A 46 3.05 -18.20 8.07
C ASP A 46 3.76 -18.02 6.72
N GLU A 47 3.06 -17.45 5.73
CA GLU A 47 3.62 -17.15 4.43
C GLU A 47 4.47 -15.87 4.44
N TYR A 48 3.92 -14.77 4.97
CA TYR A 48 4.62 -13.48 5.04
C TYR A 48 5.43 -13.34 6.33
N GLN A 49 6.64 -13.88 6.30
CA GLN A 49 7.61 -13.81 7.38
C GLN A 49 8.90 -13.14 6.92
N LYS A 50 9.53 -12.41 7.83
CA LYS A 50 10.84 -11.81 7.56
C LYS A 50 11.88 -12.89 7.29
N THR A 51 12.63 -12.73 6.21
CA THR A 51 13.76 -13.58 5.83
C THR A 51 15.03 -12.75 5.68
N SER A 52 16.18 -13.38 5.92
CA SER A 52 17.51 -12.83 5.62
C SER A 52 18.02 -13.23 4.23
N ASP A 53 17.25 -14.04 3.48
CA ASP A 53 17.61 -14.40 2.11
C ASP A 53 17.58 -13.17 1.19
N THR A 54 18.66 -12.97 0.43
CA THR A 54 18.87 -11.85 -0.49
C THR A 54 19.07 -12.31 -1.94
N THR A 55 18.80 -13.57 -2.24
CA THR A 55 19.00 -14.12 -3.60
C THR A 55 18.17 -13.39 -4.65
N ALA A 56 16.95 -13.00 -4.33
CA ALA A 56 16.11 -12.19 -5.21
C ALA A 56 16.69 -10.79 -5.44
N LEU A 57 17.28 -10.17 -4.42
CA LEU A 57 17.91 -8.86 -4.54
C LEU A 57 19.02 -8.93 -5.60
N THR A 58 19.97 -9.85 -5.43
CA THR A 58 21.07 -10.07 -6.37
C THR A 58 20.57 -10.39 -7.78
N LYS A 59 19.57 -11.27 -7.90
CA LYS A 59 18.93 -11.64 -9.17
C LYS A 59 18.40 -10.44 -9.95
N TYR A 60 17.87 -9.44 -9.25
CA TYR A 60 17.27 -8.25 -9.86
C TYR A 60 18.19 -7.03 -9.86
N GLY A 61 19.46 -7.17 -9.50
CA GLY A 61 20.45 -6.09 -9.51
C GLY A 61 20.28 -5.08 -8.37
N VAL A 62 19.62 -5.48 -7.29
CA VAL A 62 19.54 -4.72 -6.05
C VAL A 62 20.77 -5.04 -5.21
N ASP A 63 21.49 -4.03 -4.76
CA ASP A 63 22.66 -4.21 -3.89
C ASP A 63 22.18 -4.51 -2.45
N PRO A 64 22.39 -5.73 -1.93
CA PRO A 64 21.93 -6.09 -0.59
C PRO A 64 22.72 -5.41 0.55
N ALA A 65 23.88 -4.82 0.26
CA ALA A 65 24.67 -4.08 1.23
C ALA A 65 24.13 -2.66 1.48
N LEU A 66 23.27 -2.16 0.60
CA LEU A 66 22.71 -0.81 0.69
C LEU A 66 21.26 -0.84 1.16
N PRO A 67 20.85 0.06 2.07
CA PRO A 67 19.46 0.25 2.39
C PRO A 67 18.69 0.77 1.17
N TYR A 68 17.45 0.35 1.00
CA TYR A 68 16.65 0.79 -0.14
C TYR A 68 15.19 1.10 0.22
N VAL A 69 14.61 1.93 -0.62
CA VAL A 69 13.17 2.19 -0.68
C VAL A 69 12.55 1.20 -1.66
N LEU A 70 11.47 0.54 -1.27
CA LEU A 70 10.77 -0.44 -2.09
C LEU A 70 9.36 0.05 -2.46
N PHE A 71 9.00 -0.09 -3.72
CA PHE A 71 7.62 -0.08 -4.20
C PHE A 71 7.27 -1.45 -4.78
N VAL A 72 6.08 -1.95 -4.49
CA VAL A 72 5.52 -3.17 -5.10
C VAL A 72 4.11 -2.88 -5.60
N GLY A 73 3.84 -3.15 -6.87
CA GLY A 73 2.49 -2.96 -7.40
C GLY A 73 2.42 -2.86 -8.92
N ARG A 74 1.20 -2.75 -9.44
CA ARG A 74 0.96 -2.47 -10.86
C ARG A 74 1.24 -1.00 -11.18
N ILE A 75 1.61 -0.74 -12.42
CA ILE A 75 1.77 0.64 -12.92
C ILE A 75 0.40 1.17 -13.30
N THR A 76 -0.25 1.85 -12.37
CA THR A 76 -1.58 2.46 -12.55
C THR A 76 -1.61 3.86 -11.95
N ARG A 77 -2.51 4.72 -12.43
CA ARG A 77 -2.74 6.04 -11.81
C ARG A 77 -3.12 5.90 -10.35
N GLN A 78 -3.95 4.91 -10.03
CA GLN A 78 -4.39 4.62 -8.68
C GLN A 78 -3.24 4.30 -7.72
N LYS A 79 -2.24 3.50 -8.17
CA LYS A 79 -1.10 3.10 -7.33
C LYS A 79 -0.04 4.19 -7.16
N GLY A 80 -0.12 5.25 -7.94
CA GLY A 80 0.67 6.46 -7.74
C GLY A 80 2.19 6.31 -7.85
N VAL A 81 2.69 5.21 -8.46
CA VAL A 81 4.13 4.95 -8.56
C VAL A 81 4.91 6.10 -9.20
N THR A 82 4.30 6.83 -10.11
CA THR A 82 4.90 8.00 -10.76
C THR A 82 5.23 9.12 -9.77
N HIS A 83 4.48 9.24 -8.65
CA HIS A 83 4.79 10.21 -7.59
C HIS A 83 6.02 9.78 -6.76
N LEU A 84 6.21 8.49 -6.53
CA LEU A 84 7.46 8.00 -5.92
C LEU A 84 8.65 8.24 -6.86
N VAL A 85 8.50 7.96 -8.16
CA VAL A 85 9.57 8.25 -9.14
C VAL A 85 9.90 9.74 -9.16
N GLN A 86 8.89 10.61 -9.08
CA GLN A 86 9.10 12.05 -8.96
C GLN A 86 9.78 12.44 -7.64
N ALA A 87 9.48 11.74 -6.54
CA ALA A 87 10.09 11.98 -5.23
C ALA A 87 11.62 11.70 -5.20
N ILE A 88 12.13 10.87 -6.12
CA ILE A 88 13.56 10.51 -6.16
C ILE A 88 14.48 11.73 -6.24
N ARG A 89 14.05 12.81 -6.91
CA ARG A 89 14.81 14.07 -7.00
C ARG A 89 15.06 14.76 -5.67
N TYR A 90 14.22 14.47 -4.67
CA TYR A 90 14.28 15.05 -3.32
C TYR A 90 14.93 14.11 -2.30
N LEU A 91 15.20 12.85 -2.66
CA LEU A 91 15.87 11.90 -1.79
C LEU A 91 17.38 12.23 -1.70
N PRO A 92 18.06 11.85 -0.60
CA PRO A 92 19.50 11.94 -0.51
C PRO A 92 20.17 11.28 -1.72
N PRO A 93 21.25 11.88 -2.26
CA PRO A 93 21.97 11.32 -3.40
C PRO A 93 22.36 9.86 -3.19
N ALA A 94 22.25 9.06 -4.25
CA ALA A 94 22.56 7.63 -4.25
C ALA A 94 21.70 6.75 -3.34
N THR A 95 20.53 7.24 -2.87
CA THR A 95 19.53 6.39 -2.22
C THR A 95 19.09 5.30 -3.19
N GLN A 96 19.23 4.02 -2.81
CA GLN A 96 18.77 2.92 -3.65
C GLN A 96 17.24 2.87 -3.64
N VAL A 97 16.62 2.89 -4.83
CA VAL A 97 15.17 2.81 -5.00
C VAL A 97 14.83 1.61 -5.88
N VAL A 98 14.01 0.70 -5.36
CA VAL A 98 13.60 -0.52 -6.04
C VAL A 98 12.11 -0.41 -6.40
N LEU A 99 11.84 -0.37 -7.68
CA LEU A 99 10.50 -0.33 -8.24
C LEU A 99 10.14 -1.74 -8.74
N CYS A 100 9.50 -2.56 -7.91
CA CYS A 100 8.91 -3.82 -8.35
C CYS A 100 7.53 -3.51 -8.96
N ALA A 101 7.54 -3.02 -10.20
CA ALA A 101 6.40 -2.41 -10.87
C ALA A 101 6.25 -2.91 -12.30
N GLY A 102 5.16 -3.63 -12.56
CA GLY A 102 4.84 -4.17 -13.86
C GLY A 102 3.37 -3.98 -14.22
N ALA A 103 2.93 -4.62 -15.31
CA ALA A 103 1.54 -4.65 -15.76
C ALA A 103 0.88 -3.25 -15.81
N PRO A 104 1.33 -2.34 -16.68
CA PRO A 104 0.71 -1.03 -16.85
C PRO A 104 -0.73 -1.19 -17.36
N ASP A 105 -1.65 -0.39 -16.82
CA ASP A 105 -3.08 -0.45 -17.19
C ASP A 105 -3.32 0.05 -18.63
N THR A 106 -2.50 0.99 -19.11
CA THR A 106 -2.61 1.55 -20.47
C THR A 106 -1.22 1.79 -21.08
N PRO A 107 -1.12 1.83 -22.43
CA PRO A 107 0.14 2.16 -23.10
C PRO A 107 0.69 3.54 -22.72
N GLU A 108 -0.19 4.52 -22.50
CA GLU A 108 0.20 5.90 -22.15
C GLU A 108 0.93 5.95 -20.81
N ILE A 109 0.40 5.26 -19.78
CA ILE A 109 1.07 5.23 -18.47
C ILE A 109 2.37 4.42 -18.53
N ALA A 110 2.47 3.43 -19.42
CA ALA A 110 3.70 2.70 -19.64
C ALA A 110 4.80 3.61 -20.22
N VAL A 111 4.45 4.43 -21.20
CA VAL A 111 5.38 5.41 -21.80
C VAL A 111 5.81 6.46 -20.77
N GLU A 112 4.84 7.04 -20.05
CA GLU A 112 5.12 8.02 -18.99
C GLU A 112 6.06 7.45 -17.92
N MET A 113 5.81 6.21 -17.49
CA MET A 113 6.63 5.56 -16.46
C MET A 113 8.08 5.37 -16.94
N ARG A 114 8.30 4.91 -18.20
CA ARG A 114 9.64 4.77 -18.76
C ARG A 114 10.38 6.09 -18.79
N GLN A 115 9.74 7.13 -19.32
CA GLN A 115 10.35 8.47 -19.37
C GLN A 115 10.75 8.94 -17.98
N LYS A 116 9.83 8.87 -17.00
CA LYS A 116 10.11 9.31 -15.63
C LYS A 116 11.22 8.50 -14.96
N VAL A 117 11.30 7.19 -15.19
CA VAL A 117 12.37 6.35 -14.65
C VAL A 117 13.71 6.69 -15.30
N GLU A 118 13.77 6.97 -16.60
CA GLU A 118 14.98 7.41 -17.27
C GLU A 118 15.48 8.77 -16.73
N GLU A 119 14.57 9.72 -16.57
CA GLU A 119 14.87 11.01 -15.93
C GLU A 119 15.39 10.82 -14.49
N ALA A 120 14.77 9.95 -13.71
CA ALA A 120 15.18 9.63 -12.35
C ALA A 120 16.56 8.97 -12.30
N ARG A 121 16.85 8.05 -13.24
CA ARG A 121 18.17 7.39 -13.37
C ARG A 121 19.30 8.37 -13.75
N ALA A 122 18.99 9.39 -14.52
CA ALA A 122 19.94 10.45 -14.83
C ALA A 122 20.36 11.24 -13.57
N LEU A 123 19.46 11.37 -12.59
CA LEU A 123 19.74 12.02 -11.31
C LEU A 123 20.30 11.04 -10.25
N ASN A 124 19.83 9.80 -10.30
CA ASN A 124 20.19 8.76 -9.33
C ASN A 124 20.36 7.40 -10.02
N PRO A 125 21.61 6.96 -10.29
CA PRO A 125 21.87 5.71 -10.99
C PRO A 125 21.49 4.43 -10.20
N LYS A 126 21.11 4.57 -8.92
CA LYS A 126 20.70 3.44 -8.07
C LYS A 126 19.19 3.17 -8.11
N VAL A 127 18.51 3.59 -9.16
CA VAL A 127 17.11 3.23 -9.43
C VAL A 127 17.07 1.91 -10.17
N VAL A 128 16.60 0.88 -9.48
CA VAL A 128 16.35 -0.47 -10.02
C VAL A 128 14.87 -0.60 -10.33
N TRP A 129 14.54 -0.92 -11.57
CA TRP A 129 13.17 -1.17 -11.97
C TRP A 129 13.01 -2.62 -12.45
N ILE A 130 12.18 -3.38 -11.73
CA ILE A 130 11.83 -4.77 -11.99
C ILE A 130 10.48 -4.77 -12.69
N GLU A 131 10.49 -4.87 -14.04
CA GLU A 131 9.30 -4.86 -14.88
C GLU A 131 8.60 -6.21 -14.95
N LYS A 132 9.27 -7.27 -14.51
CA LYS A 132 8.77 -8.64 -14.57
C LYS A 132 7.87 -8.94 -13.37
N MET A 133 6.95 -9.89 -13.58
CA MET A 133 6.25 -10.51 -12.47
C MET A 133 7.27 -11.26 -11.60
N VAL A 134 7.35 -10.91 -10.33
CA VAL A 134 8.15 -11.61 -9.33
C VAL A 134 7.30 -12.66 -8.63
N THR A 135 7.92 -13.74 -8.21
CA THR A 135 7.24 -14.76 -7.41
C THR A 135 6.99 -14.29 -5.99
N LYS A 136 6.05 -14.89 -5.29
CA LYS A 136 5.76 -14.53 -3.89
C LYS A 136 6.96 -14.66 -2.96
N PRO A 137 7.77 -15.75 -2.98
CA PRO A 137 9.00 -15.81 -2.19
C PRO A 137 9.99 -14.68 -2.49
N GLU A 138 10.12 -14.28 -3.74
CA GLU A 138 11.00 -13.17 -4.13
C GLU A 138 10.48 -11.83 -3.61
N VAL A 139 9.17 -11.60 -3.67
CA VAL A 139 8.57 -10.37 -3.11
C VAL A 139 8.74 -10.29 -1.60
N ILE A 140 8.64 -11.43 -0.89
CA ILE A 140 8.90 -11.51 0.55
C ILE A 140 10.35 -11.13 0.86
N GLN A 141 11.33 -11.57 0.06
CA GLN A 141 12.73 -11.15 0.21
C GLN A 141 12.88 -9.64 0.01
N LEU A 142 12.22 -9.07 -1.01
CA LEU A 142 12.24 -7.63 -1.25
C LEU A 142 11.64 -6.85 -0.07
N TYR A 143 10.48 -7.26 0.47
CA TYR A 143 9.91 -6.63 1.66
C TYR A 143 10.83 -6.76 2.89
N SER A 144 11.35 -7.97 3.13
CA SER A 144 12.11 -8.30 4.34
C SER A 144 13.41 -7.51 4.50
N ASN A 145 14.01 -7.11 3.39
CA ASN A 145 15.28 -6.40 3.35
C ASN A 145 15.13 -4.91 3.03
N ALA A 146 13.91 -4.43 2.75
CA ALA A 146 13.66 -3.01 2.52
C ALA A 146 13.84 -2.19 3.80
N ARG A 147 14.53 -1.04 3.68
CA ARG A 147 14.59 -0.05 4.76
C ARG A 147 13.27 0.68 4.91
N VAL A 148 12.58 0.92 3.79
CA VAL A 148 11.27 1.59 3.73
C VAL A 148 10.46 0.96 2.61
N PHE A 149 9.21 0.59 2.88
CA PHE A 149 8.22 0.30 1.86
C PHE A 149 7.38 1.55 1.59
N CYS A 150 7.29 1.99 0.34
CA CYS A 150 6.52 3.16 -0.06
C CYS A 150 5.25 2.76 -0.82
N CYS A 151 4.09 3.21 -0.33
CA CYS A 151 2.77 3.01 -0.95
C CYS A 151 2.11 4.36 -1.27
N PRO A 152 2.47 5.01 -2.41
CA PRO A 152 2.00 6.35 -2.77
C PRO A 152 0.63 6.32 -3.48
N SER A 153 -0.25 5.38 -3.11
CA SER A 153 -1.55 5.19 -3.76
C SER A 153 -2.43 6.43 -3.62
N ILE A 154 -3.09 6.82 -4.70
CA ILE A 154 -4.04 7.94 -4.73
C ILE A 154 -5.42 7.50 -4.24
N TYR A 155 -5.75 6.24 -4.45
CA TYR A 155 -6.94 5.60 -3.92
C TYR A 155 -6.59 4.15 -3.58
N GLU A 156 -6.96 3.72 -2.38
CA GLU A 156 -6.71 2.35 -1.92
C GLU A 156 -7.88 1.88 -1.05
N PRO A 157 -8.69 0.93 -1.53
CA PRO A 157 -9.84 0.42 -0.76
C PRO A 157 -9.45 -0.13 0.60
N PHE A 158 -8.29 -0.80 0.71
CA PHE A 158 -7.79 -1.35 1.96
C PHE A 158 -6.26 -1.22 2.09
N GLY A 159 -5.50 -1.77 1.13
CA GLY A 159 -4.04 -1.69 1.12
C GLY A 159 -3.35 -2.96 1.63
N ILE A 160 -3.72 -4.12 1.10
CA ILE A 160 -3.09 -5.42 1.46
C ILE A 160 -1.57 -5.39 1.35
N ILE A 161 -0.99 -4.71 0.35
CA ILE A 161 0.46 -4.59 0.18
C ILE A 161 1.16 -3.93 1.39
N ASN A 162 0.45 -3.08 2.14
CA ASN A 162 0.98 -2.53 3.38
C ASN A 162 1.01 -3.60 4.49
N LEU A 163 0.01 -4.50 4.54
CA LEU A 163 0.04 -5.65 5.46
C LEU A 163 1.19 -6.61 5.13
N GLU A 164 1.43 -6.87 3.83
CA GLU A 164 2.54 -7.71 3.36
C GLU A 164 3.90 -7.14 3.82
N ALA A 165 4.11 -5.84 3.60
CA ALA A 165 5.31 -5.13 4.04
C ALA A 165 5.48 -5.18 5.57
N MET A 166 4.40 -4.85 6.31
CA MET A 166 4.40 -4.86 7.77
C MET A 166 4.61 -6.27 8.34
N ALA A 167 4.03 -7.30 7.72
CA ALA A 167 4.25 -8.71 8.12
C ALA A 167 5.73 -9.11 7.96
N CYS A 168 6.41 -8.60 6.93
CA CYS A 168 7.85 -8.76 6.71
C CYS A 168 8.71 -7.76 7.52
N ARG A 169 8.10 -6.98 8.43
CA ARG A 169 8.76 -5.96 9.27
C ARG A 169 9.39 -4.80 8.48
N ALA A 170 8.90 -4.49 7.29
CA ALA A 170 9.24 -3.26 6.59
C ALA A 170 8.38 -2.11 7.13
N PRO A 171 8.98 -1.01 7.61
CA PRO A 171 8.21 0.18 7.97
C PRO A 171 7.61 0.83 6.71
N VAL A 172 6.43 1.42 6.85
CA VAL A 172 5.65 1.91 5.72
C VAL A 172 5.68 3.43 5.64
N VAL A 173 5.90 3.98 4.45
CA VAL A 173 5.54 5.37 4.11
C VAL A 173 4.43 5.30 3.08
N ALA A 174 3.26 5.79 3.41
CA ALA A 174 2.08 5.66 2.55
C ALA A 174 1.25 6.93 2.49
N SER A 175 0.48 7.09 1.42
CA SER A 175 -0.52 8.15 1.31
C SER A 175 -1.59 8.00 2.39
N ALA A 176 -2.05 9.12 2.96
CA ALA A 176 -3.17 9.14 3.90
C ALA A 176 -4.51 9.07 3.15
N THR A 177 -4.83 7.90 2.55
CA THR A 177 -6.04 7.74 1.74
C THR A 177 -6.71 6.38 1.95
N GLY A 178 -8.03 6.34 1.78
CA GLY A 178 -8.85 5.13 1.79
C GLY A 178 -8.60 4.26 3.01
N GLY A 179 -8.47 2.94 2.82
CA GLY A 179 -8.21 1.98 3.89
C GLY A 179 -6.78 2.00 4.43
N ILE A 180 -5.83 2.69 3.79
CA ILE A 180 -4.44 2.77 4.28
C ILE A 180 -4.37 3.36 5.68
N VAL A 181 -5.17 4.38 5.98
CA VAL A 181 -5.22 5.04 7.30
C VAL A 181 -5.77 4.14 8.41
N GLU A 182 -6.38 3.02 8.05
CA GLU A 182 -6.88 2.01 8.98
C GLU A 182 -5.83 0.91 9.23
N VAL A 183 -4.93 0.71 8.27
CA VAL A 183 -3.83 -0.26 8.31
C VAL A 183 -2.60 0.33 8.99
N VAL A 184 -2.11 1.47 8.50
CA VAL A 184 -0.89 2.14 8.98
C VAL A 184 -1.25 3.12 10.10
N VAL A 185 -0.49 3.08 11.19
CA VAL A 185 -0.60 4.05 12.30
C VAL A 185 0.56 5.02 12.19
N ASP A 186 0.23 6.29 11.90
CA ASP A 186 1.22 7.35 11.72
C ASP A 186 2.11 7.53 12.96
N GLY A 187 3.42 7.64 12.75
CA GLY A 187 4.41 7.77 13.82
C GLY A 187 4.65 6.50 14.66
N VAL A 188 3.98 5.38 14.37
CA VAL A 188 4.09 4.12 15.12
C VAL A 188 4.52 2.95 14.23
N THR A 189 3.77 2.67 13.15
CA THR A 189 4.06 1.57 12.22
C THR A 189 4.62 2.05 10.88
N GLY A 190 4.63 3.36 10.68
CA GLY A 190 5.04 4.02 9.46
C GLY A 190 4.72 5.51 9.51
N HIS A 191 4.78 6.14 8.33
CA HIS A 191 4.33 7.51 8.13
C HIS A 191 3.18 7.57 7.15
N LEU A 192 2.19 8.42 7.45
CA LEU A 192 1.11 8.78 6.55
C LEU A 192 1.39 10.16 5.94
N VAL A 193 1.34 10.25 4.62
CA VAL A 193 1.54 11.48 3.87
C VAL A 193 0.20 11.98 3.35
N PRO A 194 -0.35 13.06 3.92
CA PRO A 194 -1.59 13.65 3.44
C PRO A 194 -1.39 14.37 2.10
N PHE A 195 -2.43 14.43 1.32
CA PHE A 195 -2.49 15.23 0.09
C PHE A 195 -3.91 15.67 -0.20
N ASP A 196 -4.05 16.85 -0.80
CA ASP A 196 -5.33 17.34 -1.28
C ASP A 196 -5.61 16.77 -2.67
N GLN A 197 -6.82 16.25 -2.87
CA GLN A 197 -7.26 15.72 -4.15
C GLN A 197 -7.94 16.81 -5.00
N ASP A 198 -7.57 16.89 -6.26
CA ASP A 198 -8.34 17.62 -7.26
C ASP A 198 -9.69 16.93 -7.47
N GLN A 199 -10.77 17.71 -7.36
CA GLN A 199 -12.15 17.19 -7.38
C GLN A 199 -12.57 16.61 -8.74
N THR A 200 -11.83 16.95 -9.80
CA THR A 200 -12.14 16.51 -11.17
C THR A 200 -11.35 15.26 -11.54
N THR A 201 -10.06 15.27 -11.24
CA THR A 201 -9.13 14.20 -11.65
C THR A 201 -8.89 13.17 -10.58
N THR A 202 -9.21 13.48 -9.33
CA THR A 202 -8.87 12.69 -8.11
C THR A 202 -7.37 12.52 -7.86
N LEU A 203 -6.52 13.17 -8.65
CA LEU A 203 -5.07 13.22 -8.47
C LEU A 203 -4.69 14.25 -7.40
N PRO A 204 -3.46 14.22 -6.86
CA PRO A 204 -2.97 15.28 -5.99
C PRO A 204 -3.07 16.64 -6.66
N SER A 205 -3.69 17.64 -6.01
CA SER A 205 -3.81 19.00 -6.51
C SER A 205 -2.45 19.67 -6.71
N ASN A 206 -1.46 19.27 -5.91
CA ASN A 206 -0.05 19.66 -6.06
C ASN A 206 0.84 18.42 -6.05
N PRO A 207 1.07 17.79 -7.23
CA PRO A 207 1.88 16.58 -7.34
C PRO A 207 3.33 16.75 -6.87
N ASP A 208 3.91 17.93 -7.06
CA ASP A 208 5.29 18.21 -6.67
C ASP A 208 5.45 18.27 -5.14
N LYS A 209 4.51 18.97 -4.48
CA LYS A 209 4.45 18.99 -3.00
C LYS A 209 4.28 17.58 -2.45
N PHE A 210 3.38 16.77 -3.02
CA PHE A 210 3.15 15.40 -2.58
C PHE A 210 4.41 14.54 -2.74
N ALA A 211 5.12 14.69 -3.87
CA ALA A 211 6.39 13.99 -4.08
C ALA A 211 7.47 14.42 -3.08
N HIS A 212 7.55 15.71 -2.74
CA HIS A 212 8.45 16.23 -1.73
C HIS A 212 8.12 15.69 -0.34
N ASP A 213 6.85 15.74 0.06
CA ASP A 213 6.39 15.24 1.36
C ASP A 213 6.64 13.71 1.51
N LEU A 214 6.48 12.94 0.42
CA LEU A 214 6.88 11.52 0.38
C LEU A 214 8.39 11.36 0.62
N ALA A 215 9.22 12.15 -0.07
CA ALA A 215 10.66 12.08 0.06
C ALA A 215 11.13 12.44 1.48
N ASP A 216 10.52 13.42 2.13
CA ASP A 216 10.84 13.79 3.51
C ASP A 216 10.58 12.64 4.49
N LYS A 217 9.43 11.97 4.38
CA LYS A 217 9.09 10.84 5.25
C LYS A 217 9.94 9.59 4.95
N ILE A 218 10.29 9.38 3.69
CA ILE A 218 11.24 8.33 3.31
C ILE A 218 12.62 8.63 3.87
N SER A 219 13.12 9.86 3.72
CA SER A 219 14.45 10.28 4.20
C SER A 219 14.57 10.17 5.71
N ASP A 220 13.52 10.48 6.46
CA ASP A 220 13.45 10.32 7.91
C ASP A 220 13.73 8.87 8.34
N LEU A 221 13.13 7.87 7.68
CA LEU A 221 13.35 6.45 7.99
C LEU A 221 14.65 5.89 7.37
N MET A 222 15.08 6.42 6.24
CA MET A 222 16.38 6.05 5.64
C MET A 222 17.54 6.49 6.51
N GLY A 223 17.43 7.67 7.13
CA GLY A 223 18.46 8.27 7.99
C GLY A 223 18.48 7.74 9.42
N ASP A 224 17.40 7.12 9.90
CA ASP A 224 17.29 6.57 11.26
C ASP A 224 16.97 5.06 11.24
N PRO A 225 17.99 4.19 11.21
CA PRO A 225 17.81 2.73 11.21
C PRO A 225 17.04 2.19 12.41
N GLU A 226 17.23 2.78 13.59
CA GLU A 226 16.55 2.33 14.81
C GLU A 226 15.06 2.68 14.79
N LYS A 227 14.70 3.85 14.32
CA LYS A 227 13.32 4.26 14.09
C LYS A 227 12.64 3.34 13.07
N ALA A 228 13.30 3.09 11.95
CA ALA A 228 12.81 2.18 10.92
C ALA A 228 12.58 0.77 11.50
N ARG A 229 13.53 0.25 12.29
CA ARG A 229 13.37 -1.04 12.97
C ARG A 229 12.18 -1.06 13.93
N ARG A 230 12.04 -0.05 14.78
CA ARG A 230 10.91 0.06 15.74
C ARG A 230 9.56 0.10 15.01
N PHE A 231 9.46 0.85 13.91
CA PHE A 231 8.24 0.93 13.13
C PHE A 231 7.93 -0.43 12.46
N GLY A 232 8.93 -1.11 11.94
CA GLY A 232 8.76 -2.45 11.37
C GLY A 232 8.28 -3.48 12.39
N GLU A 233 8.86 -3.50 13.60
CA GLU A 233 8.41 -4.38 14.69
C GLU A 233 6.98 -4.06 15.15
N ALA A 234 6.66 -2.78 15.32
CA ALA A 234 5.30 -2.35 15.66
C ALA A 234 4.30 -2.71 14.54
N GLY A 235 4.73 -2.61 13.28
CA GLY A 235 3.95 -3.02 12.12
C GLY A 235 3.62 -4.51 12.15
N ARG A 236 4.60 -5.37 12.36
CA ARG A 236 4.41 -6.82 12.50
C ARG A 236 3.45 -7.17 13.63
N LYS A 237 3.65 -6.59 14.81
CA LYS A 237 2.78 -6.80 15.96
C LYS A 237 1.32 -6.42 15.66
N ARG A 238 1.11 -5.27 15.02
CA ARG A 238 -0.23 -4.83 14.62
C ARG A 238 -0.91 -5.80 13.67
N VAL A 239 -0.15 -6.33 12.69
CA VAL A 239 -0.69 -7.31 11.73
C VAL A 239 -1.09 -8.60 12.45
N GLU A 240 -0.28 -9.10 13.36
CA GLU A 240 -0.57 -10.28 14.19
C GLU A 240 -1.85 -10.10 15.02
N GLU A 241 -2.00 -8.93 15.65
CA GLU A 241 -3.12 -8.65 16.56
C GLU A 241 -4.46 -8.38 15.83
N ARG A 242 -4.43 -7.85 14.59
CA ARG A 242 -5.63 -7.30 13.97
C ARG A 242 -5.97 -7.84 12.58
N PHE A 243 -5.00 -8.37 11.85
CA PHE A 243 -5.15 -8.69 10.43
C PHE A 243 -4.71 -10.13 10.09
N ALA A 244 -4.44 -10.99 11.06
CA ALA A 244 -4.27 -12.41 10.81
C ALA A 244 -5.58 -13.01 10.27
N TRP A 245 -5.51 -13.91 9.28
CA TRP A 245 -6.70 -14.54 8.74
C TRP A 245 -7.56 -15.23 9.80
N SER A 246 -6.97 -15.79 10.86
CA SER A 246 -7.71 -16.38 11.99
C SER A 246 -8.62 -15.35 12.66
N ALA A 247 -8.07 -14.16 13.00
CA ALA A 247 -8.85 -13.09 13.63
C ALA A 247 -9.95 -12.54 12.72
N ILE A 248 -9.71 -12.49 11.40
CA ILE A 248 -10.71 -12.06 10.41
C ILE A 248 -11.81 -13.11 10.22
N ALA A 249 -11.44 -14.40 10.24
CA ALA A 249 -12.40 -15.49 10.19
C ALA A 249 -13.35 -15.47 11.39
N ASP A 250 -12.84 -15.27 12.60
CA ASP A 250 -13.64 -15.17 13.82
C ASP A 250 -14.66 -14.01 13.74
N GLN A 251 -14.24 -12.84 13.28
CA GLN A 251 -15.13 -11.69 13.07
C GLN A 251 -16.22 -12.00 12.02
N THR A 252 -15.87 -12.74 10.98
CA THR A 252 -16.83 -13.14 9.93
C THR A 252 -17.85 -14.12 10.46
N ILE A 253 -17.42 -15.12 11.23
CA ILE A 253 -18.29 -16.11 11.88
C ILE A 253 -19.23 -15.42 12.86
N GLU A 254 -18.71 -14.51 13.70
CA GLU A 254 -19.53 -13.74 14.64
C GLU A 254 -20.61 -12.91 13.92
N LEU A 255 -20.23 -12.28 12.79
CA LEU A 255 -21.22 -11.57 11.99
C LEU A 255 -22.32 -12.51 11.46
N TYR A 256 -21.96 -13.66 10.93
CA TYR A 256 -22.96 -14.63 10.45
C TYR A 256 -23.89 -15.09 11.56
N HIS A 257 -23.36 -15.40 12.75
CA HIS A 257 -24.19 -15.75 13.90
C HIS A 257 -25.19 -14.64 14.25
N ARG A 258 -24.75 -13.39 14.30
CA ARG A 258 -25.64 -12.24 14.54
C ARG A 258 -26.74 -12.11 13.48
N LEU A 259 -26.41 -12.30 12.21
CA LEU A 259 -27.35 -12.17 11.11
C LEU A 259 -28.39 -13.29 11.08
N ILE A 260 -28.01 -14.52 11.49
CA ILE A 260 -28.93 -15.67 11.55
C ILE A 260 -29.85 -15.56 12.76
N THR A 261 -29.38 -15.05 13.89
CA THR A 261 -30.12 -14.96 15.13
C THR A 261 -30.98 -13.69 15.26
N SER A 262 -30.69 -12.66 14.45
CA SER A 262 -31.51 -11.44 14.43
C SER A 262 -32.75 -11.67 13.58
N PRO A 263 -33.98 -11.43 14.11
CA PRO A 263 -35.19 -11.50 13.31
C PRO A 263 -35.06 -10.52 12.14
N HIS A 264 -35.39 -11.01 10.94
CA HIS A 264 -35.44 -10.20 9.72
C HIS A 264 -36.54 -9.14 9.86
N THR A 265 -36.25 -7.94 10.35
CA THR A 265 -37.09 -6.74 10.29
C THR A 265 -36.75 -5.90 9.08
#